data_40f812956e0d731e5395154fa5beac95
#
_entry.id   40f812956e0d731e5395154fa5beac95
#
_cell.length_a   1.000
_cell.length_b   1.000
_cell.length_c   1.000
_cell.angle_alpha   90.00
_cell.angle_beta   90.00
_cell.angle_gamma   90.00
#
_symmetry.space_group_name_H-M   'P 1'
#
loop_
_entity.id
_entity.type
_entity.pdbx_description
1 polymer ?
#
loop_
_entity_poly.entity_id
_entity_poly.type
_entity_poly.pdbx_seq_one_letter_code
_entity_poly.pdbx_strand_id
1 'polypeptide(L)'
;MSRSARTDLVFLVASLLAVVPFVLQLAGRPGGPPGDEVRLYVGNAAKLAFLAIAAGAAIGSAKQFERDNPMRGTWRLFAAGFVTFAAGQAVLGTYQAVLRLPSPFPSAADAFFMCSYPLLLAALFRAIRAYGATGYPIGTAFERAGTGGAVAAVAVIVGYPTLKPVAAIPAPPLETFLNVAYPVLDLAVLVPVAILLRIAVRFRGGEVWKVWAGLLAGFVLMCIGDILFAHLAALGRADLDPLIHVMYILAYAAIARGALGQYQLLK
;
A
#
# COMPACT_ATOMS: atom_id res chain seq x y z
N MET A 1 1.05 29.37 -5.90
CA MET A 1 0.75 27.95 -5.60
C MET A 1 1.35 27.62 -4.23
N SER A 2 0.57 27.09 -3.29
CA SER A 2 1.06 26.70 -1.96
C SER A 2 2.11 25.60 -2.06
N ARG A 3 2.94 25.41 -0.99
CA ARG A 3 3.92 24.31 -0.93
C ARG A 3 3.25 22.94 -1.08
N SER A 4 2.10 22.76 -0.44
CA SER A 4 1.30 21.54 -0.54
C SER A 4 0.83 21.27 -1.97
N ALA A 5 0.28 22.29 -2.67
CA ALA A 5 -0.17 22.15 -4.05
C ALA A 5 0.96 21.83 -5.04
N ARG A 6 2.18 22.35 -4.81
CA ARG A 6 3.35 21.96 -5.61
C ARG A 6 3.72 20.50 -5.38
N THR A 7 3.70 20.05 -4.13
CA THR A 7 3.97 18.65 -3.80
C THR A 7 2.94 17.73 -4.44
N ASP A 8 1.65 18.08 -4.35
CA ASP A 8 0.56 17.31 -4.97
C ASP A 8 0.77 17.18 -6.49
N LEU A 9 1.11 18.27 -7.16
CA LEU A 9 1.38 18.28 -8.60
C LEU A 9 2.59 17.39 -8.96
N VAL A 10 3.69 17.46 -8.19
CA VAL A 10 4.88 16.64 -8.41
C VAL A 10 4.54 15.15 -8.28
N PHE A 11 3.81 14.76 -7.23
CA PHE A 11 3.39 13.37 -7.06
C PHE A 11 2.45 12.89 -8.17
N LEU A 12 1.50 13.74 -8.60
CA LEU A 12 0.60 13.42 -9.70
C LEU A 12 1.39 13.19 -10.99
N VAL A 13 2.28 14.13 -11.36
CA VAL A 13 3.08 14.04 -12.58
C VAL A 13 4.01 12.83 -12.53
N ALA A 14 4.72 12.60 -11.42
CA ALA A 14 5.61 11.45 -11.25
C ALA A 14 4.85 10.12 -11.36
N SER A 15 3.66 10.04 -10.76
CA SER A 15 2.80 8.85 -10.85
C SER A 15 2.30 8.61 -12.27
N LEU A 16 1.84 9.66 -12.96
CA LEU A 16 1.39 9.56 -14.34
C LEU A 16 2.53 9.11 -15.27
N LEU A 17 3.72 9.69 -15.14
CA LEU A 17 4.88 9.28 -15.93
C LEU A 17 5.28 7.83 -15.66
N ALA A 18 5.19 7.38 -14.41
CA ALA A 18 5.53 6.02 -14.04
C ALA A 18 4.53 4.99 -14.56
N VAL A 19 3.23 5.31 -14.67
CA VAL A 19 2.20 4.38 -15.15
C VAL A 19 2.02 4.37 -16.65
N VAL A 20 2.43 5.43 -17.38
CA VAL A 20 2.26 5.54 -18.83
C VAL A 20 2.76 4.30 -19.59
N PRO A 21 3.97 3.75 -19.34
CA PRO A 21 4.46 2.57 -20.07
C PRO A 21 3.54 1.35 -19.93
N PHE A 22 2.91 1.17 -18.76
CA PHE A 22 1.99 0.07 -18.49
C PHE A 22 0.63 0.28 -19.14
N VAL A 23 0.12 1.50 -19.11
CA VAL A 23 -1.15 1.86 -19.79
C VAL A 23 -1.03 1.71 -21.29
N LEU A 24 0.11 2.08 -21.89
CA LEU A 24 0.35 1.90 -23.31
C LEU A 24 0.37 0.42 -23.71
N GLN A 25 0.89 -0.45 -22.85
CA GLN A 25 0.83 -1.90 -23.06
C GLN A 25 -0.60 -2.43 -23.03
N LEU A 26 -1.40 -2.03 -22.03
CA LEU A 26 -2.82 -2.41 -21.94
C LEU A 26 -3.64 -1.91 -23.14
N ALA A 27 -3.24 -0.80 -23.76
CA ALA A 27 -3.89 -0.26 -24.97
C ALA A 27 -3.46 -0.98 -26.26
N GLY A 28 -2.80 -2.14 -26.16
CA GLY A 28 -2.42 -2.97 -27.32
C GLY A 28 -1.25 -2.43 -28.13
N ARG A 29 -0.49 -1.47 -27.63
CA ARG A 29 0.77 -1.09 -28.24
C ARG A 29 1.80 -2.15 -27.89
N PRO A 30 2.34 -2.91 -28.89
CA PRO A 30 3.27 -3.99 -28.60
C PRO A 30 4.47 -3.45 -27.82
N GLY A 31 4.65 -4.00 -26.62
CA GLY A 31 5.91 -3.90 -25.93
C GLY A 31 6.85 -4.89 -26.60
N GLY A 32 7.78 -4.41 -27.36
CA GLY A 32 8.96 -5.17 -27.71
C GLY A 32 10.15 -4.54 -26.99
N PRO A 33 11.36 -5.16 -26.97
CA PRO A 33 12.55 -4.44 -26.55
C PRO A 33 12.67 -3.16 -27.40
N PRO A 34 12.79 -1.95 -26.86
CA PRO A 34 13.13 -1.59 -25.47
C PRO A 34 11.93 -1.32 -24.52
N GLY A 35 10.68 -1.48 -24.97
CA GLY A 35 9.51 -1.11 -24.16
C GLY A 35 9.38 -1.96 -22.88
N ASP A 36 9.72 -3.25 -22.95
CA ASP A 36 9.69 -4.15 -21.76
C ASP A 36 10.77 -3.75 -20.74
N GLU A 37 11.94 -3.34 -21.18
CA GLU A 37 12.99 -2.85 -20.29
C GLU A 37 12.59 -1.53 -19.62
N VAL A 38 12.02 -0.59 -20.37
CA VAL A 38 11.55 0.67 -19.81
C VAL A 38 10.50 0.41 -18.71
N ARG A 39 9.54 -0.48 -18.96
CA ARG A 39 8.54 -0.85 -17.93
C ARG A 39 9.20 -1.46 -16.71
N LEU A 40 10.12 -2.39 -16.90
CA LEU A 40 10.83 -3.08 -15.83
C LEU A 40 11.58 -2.10 -14.92
N TYR A 41 12.40 -1.23 -15.52
CA TYR A 41 13.21 -0.28 -14.76
C TYR A 41 12.37 0.85 -14.17
N VAL A 42 11.50 1.47 -14.96
CA VAL A 42 10.65 2.58 -14.50
C VAL A 42 9.70 2.11 -13.40
N GLY A 43 9.08 0.94 -13.58
CA GLY A 43 8.15 0.39 -12.60
C GLY A 43 8.82 0.06 -11.27
N ASN A 44 9.97 -0.62 -11.28
CA ASN A 44 10.68 -0.95 -10.05
C ASN A 44 11.28 0.29 -9.37
N ALA A 45 11.88 1.21 -10.16
CA ALA A 45 12.43 2.45 -9.64
C ALA A 45 11.35 3.33 -9.01
N ALA A 46 10.20 3.50 -9.66
CA ALA A 46 9.10 4.29 -9.13
C ALA A 46 8.54 3.72 -7.83
N LYS A 47 8.27 2.41 -7.80
CA LYS A 47 7.77 1.72 -6.59
C LYS A 47 8.75 1.87 -5.43
N LEU A 48 10.04 1.64 -5.65
CA LEU A 48 11.07 1.76 -4.62
C LEU A 48 11.24 3.22 -4.16
N ALA A 49 11.23 4.18 -5.09
CA ALA A 49 11.36 5.60 -4.76
C ALA A 49 10.18 6.10 -3.89
N PHE A 50 8.95 5.75 -4.23
CA PHE A 50 7.78 6.11 -3.42
C PHE A 50 7.83 5.48 -2.03
N LEU A 51 8.20 4.21 -1.91
CA LEU A 51 8.36 3.55 -0.61
C LEU A 51 9.50 4.16 0.21
N ALA A 52 10.62 4.53 -0.41
CA ALA A 52 11.72 5.22 0.26
C ALA A 52 11.30 6.61 0.77
N ILE A 53 10.51 7.36 -0.02
CA ILE A 53 9.93 8.64 0.40
C ILE A 53 8.98 8.42 1.59
N ALA A 54 8.11 7.41 1.54
CA ALA A 54 7.20 7.08 2.63
C ALA A 54 7.96 6.74 3.93
N ALA A 55 8.98 5.90 3.84
CA ALA A 55 9.82 5.51 4.96
C ALA A 55 10.57 6.72 5.55
N GLY A 56 11.24 7.51 4.71
CA GLY A 56 11.97 8.71 5.14
C GLY A 56 11.06 9.75 5.79
N ALA A 57 9.88 9.99 5.22
CA ALA A 57 8.89 10.89 5.78
C ALA A 57 8.33 10.39 7.11
N ALA A 58 8.06 9.09 7.24
CA ALA A 58 7.60 8.49 8.50
C ALA A 58 8.67 8.55 9.60
N ILE A 59 9.95 8.30 9.26
CA ILE A 59 11.10 8.48 10.17
C ILE A 59 11.19 9.95 10.62
N GLY A 60 11.09 10.87 9.67
CA GLY A 60 11.12 12.31 9.93
C GLY A 60 9.97 12.74 10.84
N SER A 61 8.74 12.29 10.56
CA SER A 61 7.56 12.57 11.40
C SER A 61 7.74 12.05 12.82
N ALA A 62 8.23 10.81 12.97
CA ALA A 62 8.47 10.22 14.28
C ALA A 62 9.50 10.99 15.12
N LYS A 63 10.49 11.64 14.47
CA LYS A 63 11.49 12.47 15.14
C LYS A 63 10.96 13.83 15.58
N GLN A 64 9.99 14.37 14.84
CA GLN A 64 9.39 15.69 15.12
C GLN A 64 8.39 15.67 16.27
N PHE A 65 7.74 14.53 16.52
CA PHE A 65 6.84 14.40 17.67
C PHE A 65 7.62 14.39 19.01
N GLU A 66 7.09 15.05 20.02
CA GLU A 66 7.59 15.02 21.39
C GLU A 66 7.62 13.58 21.94
N ARG A 67 8.44 13.35 22.99
CA ARG A 67 8.68 11.99 23.48
C ARG A 67 7.45 11.31 24.07
N ASP A 68 6.59 12.07 24.68
CA ASP A 68 5.32 11.67 25.33
C ASP A 68 4.14 11.63 24.35
N ASN A 69 4.27 12.20 23.16
CA ASN A 69 3.22 12.20 22.17
C ASN A 69 2.92 10.79 21.65
N PRO A 70 1.66 10.28 21.79
CA PRO A 70 1.30 8.93 21.36
C PRO A 70 1.49 8.69 19.87
N MET A 71 1.42 9.75 19.03
CA MET A 71 1.63 9.66 17.59
C MET A 71 3.08 9.36 17.22
N ARG A 72 4.07 9.67 18.08
CA ARG A 72 5.47 9.32 17.85
C ARG A 72 5.66 7.82 17.66
N GLY A 73 5.05 7.00 18.53
CA GLY A 73 5.10 5.55 18.43
C GLY A 73 4.38 5.02 17.19
N THR A 74 3.28 5.64 16.80
CA THR A 74 2.55 5.34 15.57
C THR A 74 3.44 5.51 14.34
N TRP A 75 4.10 6.67 14.22
CA TRP A 75 4.97 6.95 13.07
C TRP A 75 6.27 6.15 13.08
N ARG A 76 6.76 5.69 14.23
CA ARG A 76 7.87 4.71 14.30
C ARG A 76 7.48 3.37 13.71
N LEU A 77 6.27 2.88 14.00
CA LEU A 77 5.76 1.64 13.45
C LEU A 77 5.51 1.76 11.93
N PHE A 78 4.93 2.87 11.46
CA PHE A 78 4.83 3.13 10.03
C PHE A 78 6.20 3.17 9.35
N ALA A 79 7.18 3.83 9.97
CA ALA A 79 8.54 3.88 9.44
C ALA A 79 9.15 2.48 9.33
N ALA A 80 9.04 1.65 10.38
CA ALA A 80 9.52 0.27 10.34
C ALA A 80 8.81 -0.55 9.26
N GLY A 81 7.48 -0.45 9.17
CA GLY A 81 6.69 -1.13 8.14
C GLY A 81 7.07 -0.71 6.72
N PHE A 82 7.21 0.59 6.46
CA PHE A 82 7.59 1.08 5.13
C PHE A 82 9.04 0.74 4.77
N VAL A 83 9.97 0.76 5.73
CA VAL A 83 11.36 0.30 5.51
C VAL A 83 11.38 -1.18 5.14
N THR A 84 10.65 -2.01 5.88
CA THR A 84 10.57 -3.45 5.62
C THR A 84 9.92 -3.71 4.25
N PHE A 85 8.85 -2.97 3.93
CA PHE A 85 8.19 -3.08 2.63
C PHE A 85 9.09 -2.64 1.48
N ALA A 86 9.86 -1.54 1.66
CA ALA A 86 10.86 -1.08 0.69
C ALA A 86 11.97 -2.10 0.48
N ALA A 87 12.41 -2.79 1.55
CA ALA A 87 13.38 -3.88 1.45
C ALA A 87 12.86 -5.05 0.60
N GLY A 88 11.59 -5.47 0.82
CA GLY A 88 10.94 -6.47 -0.04
C GLY A 88 10.88 -6.04 -1.50
N GLN A 89 10.48 -4.80 -1.77
CA GLN A 89 10.46 -4.26 -3.13
C GLN A 89 11.87 -4.18 -3.76
N ALA A 90 12.89 -3.86 -2.98
CA ALA A 90 14.28 -3.84 -3.46
C ALA A 90 14.76 -5.26 -3.84
N VAL A 91 14.45 -6.27 -3.01
CA VAL A 91 14.74 -7.68 -3.31
C VAL A 91 14.04 -8.11 -4.59
N LEU A 92 12.74 -7.83 -4.71
CA LEU A 92 11.96 -8.17 -5.91
C LEU A 92 12.49 -7.46 -7.15
N GLY A 93 12.81 -6.17 -7.05
CA GLY A 93 13.41 -5.40 -8.13
C GLY A 93 14.80 -5.94 -8.54
N THR A 94 15.57 -6.47 -7.59
CA THR A 94 16.86 -7.12 -7.87
C THR A 94 16.66 -8.39 -8.69
N TYR A 95 15.71 -9.25 -8.32
CA TYR A 95 15.38 -10.43 -9.13
C TYR A 95 15.03 -10.04 -10.57
N GLN A 96 14.15 -9.06 -10.73
CA GLN A 96 13.64 -8.67 -12.04
C GLN A 96 14.66 -7.89 -12.87
N ALA A 97 15.24 -6.83 -12.31
CA ALA A 97 16.04 -5.85 -13.06
C ALA A 97 17.53 -6.21 -13.14
N VAL A 98 18.08 -6.88 -12.13
CA VAL A 98 19.52 -7.24 -12.08
C VAL A 98 19.74 -8.68 -12.52
N LEU A 99 19.01 -9.62 -11.90
CA LEU A 99 19.18 -11.05 -12.18
C LEU A 99 18.39 -11.51 -13.41
N ARG A 100 17.52 -10.68 -13.95
CA ARG A 100 16.67 -10.97 -15.13
C ARG A 100 15.84 -12.24 -14.94
N LEU A 101 15.48 -12.54 -13.71
CA LEU A 101 14.59 -13.64 -13.39
C LEU A 101 13.14 -13.17 -13.45
N PRO A 102 12.20 -14.01 -13.91
CA PRO A 102 10.78 -13.75 -13.71
C PRO A 102 10.53 -13.62 -12.20
N SER A 103 9.52 -12.83 -11.80
CA SER A 103 9.19 -12.62 -10.38
C SER A 103 9.02 -13.96 -9.67
N PRO A 104 9.99 -14.43 -8.87
CA PRO A 104 9.82 -15.70 -8.18
C PRO A 104 8.76 -15.52 -7.09
N PHE A 105 7.87 -16.50 -6.98
CA PHE A 105 6.86 -16.58 -5.94
C PHE A 105 6.69 -18.02 -5.50
N PRO A 106 6.93 -18.35 -4.25
CA PRO A 106 7.48 -17.53 -3.16
C PRO A 106 8.94 -17.10 -3.37
N SER A 107 9.33 -15.98 -2.74
CA SER A 107 10.70 -15.45 -2.80
C SER A 107 11.17 -14.86 -1.47
N ALA A 108 12.43 -14.47 -1.38
CA ALA A 108 12.94 -13.77 -0.21
C ALA A 108 12.25 -12.41 0.03
N ALA A 109 11.67 -11.79 -1.01
CA ALA A 109 10.90 -10.56 -0.88
C ALA A 109 9.65 -10.76 0.01
N ASP A 110 9.03 -11.94 -0.07
CA ASP A 110 7.82 -12.27 0.68
C ASP A 110 8.04 -12.26 2.20
N ALA A 111 9.23 -12.62 2.67
CA ALA A 111 9.58 -12.51 4.08
C ALA A 111 9.50 -11.05 4.57
N PHE A 112 10.00 -10.11 3.78
CA PHE A 112 9.92 -8.68 4.10
C PHE A 112 8.50 -8.14 4.01
N PHE A 113 7.76 -8.50 2.97
CA PHE A 113 6.37 -8.08 2.82
C PHE A 113 5.52 -8.61 3.99
N MET A 114 5.61 -9.89 4.31
CA MET A 114 4.88 -10.49 5.43
C MET A 114 5.24 -9.85 6.78
N CYS A 115 6.52 -9.51 7.02
CA CYS A 115 6.94 -8.80 8.21
C CYS A 115 6.41 -7.36 8.29
N SER A 116 6.09 -6.73 7.17
CA SER A 116 5.56 -5.36 7.17
C SER A 116 4.12 -5.27 7.68
N TYR A 117 3.28 -6.27 7.44
CA TYR A 117 1.87 -6.26 7.82
C TYR A 117 1.64 -6.09 9.32
N PRO A 118 2.26 -6.85 10.24
CA PRO A 118 2.06 -6.65 11.67
C PRO A 118 2.52 -5.27 12.13
N LEU A 119 3.56 -4.70 11.53
CA LEU A 119 4.04 -3.35 11.83
C LEU A 119 3.03 -2.29 11.40
N LEU A 120 2.49 -2.40 10.19
CA LEU A 120 1.50 -1.49 9.65
C LEU A 120 0.16 -1.60 10.40
N LEU A 121 -0.28 -2.82 10.71
CA LEU A 121 -1.48 -3.06 11.55
C LEU A 121 -1.31 -2.43 12.93
N ALA A 122 -0.18 -2.65 13.59
CA ALA A 122 0.11 -2.06 14.88
C ALA A 122 0.12 -0.51 14.81
N ALA A 123 0.68 0.06 13.72
CA ALA A 123 0.67 1.51 13.48
C ALA A 123 -0.76 2.06 13.36
N LEU A 124 -1.61 1.40 12.56
CA LEU A 124 -3.00 1.81 12.33
C LEU A 124 -3.83 1.73 13.62
N PHE A 125 -3.74 0.63 14.36
CA PHE A 125 -4.43 0.51 15.65
C PHE A 125 -3.92 1.50 16.69
N ARG A 126 -2.60 1.76 16.71
CA ARG A 126 -2.03 2.78 17.59
C ARG A 126 -2.50 4.18 17.21
N ALA A 127 -2.67 4.49 15.93
CA ALA A 127 -3.25 5.75 15.48
C ALA A 127 -4.68 5.94 15.99
N ILE A 128 -5.53 4.91 15.90
CA ILE A 128 -6.91 4.95 16.43
C ILE A 128 -6.89 5.23 17.94
N ARG A 129 -6.02 4.54 18.68
CA ARG A 129 -5.88 4.75 20.14
C ARG A 129 -5.38 6.16 20.47
N ALA A 130 -4.42 6.68 19.68
CA ALA A 130 -3.89 8.02 19.87
C ALA A 130 -4.98 9.10 19.69
N TYR A 131 -5.82 8.98 18.66
CA TYR A 131 -6.98 9.88 18.50
C TYR A 131 -7.97 9.76 19.66
N GLY A 132 -8.25 8.56 20.14
CA GLY A 132 -9.11 8.36 21.30
C GLY A 132 -8.57 9.00 22.57
N ALA A 133 -7.25 8.90 22.80
CA ALA A 133 -6.57 9.48 23.96
C ALA A 133 -6.59 11.02 23.98
N THR A 134 -6.71 11.68 22.82
CA THR A 134 -6.85 13.13 22.70
C THR A 134 -8.30 13.62 22.87
N GLY A 135 -9.23 12.74 23.27
CA GLY A 135 -10.66 13.06 23.40
C GLY A 135 -11.39 13.17 22.06
N TYR A 136 -10.74 12.80 20.97
CA TYR A 136 -11.37 12.82 19.66
C TYR A 136 -12.42 11.71 19.56
N PRO A 137 -13.63 12.00 19.02
CA PRO A 137 -14.70 11.01 18.95
C PRO A 137 -14.35 9.94 17.89
N ILE A 138 -13.74 8.85 18.35
CA ILE A 138 -13.41 7.66 17.52
C ILE A 138 -14.64 6.78 17.23
N GLY A 139 -15.82 7.19 17.68
CA GLY A 139 -17.05 6.42 17.62
C GLY A 139 -17.20 5.45 18.81
N THR A 140 -18.42 4.98 19.02
CA THR A 140 -18.75 3.96 20.02
C THR A 140 -18.13 2.60 19.65
N ALA A 141 -18.06 1.67 20.59
CA ALA A 141 -17.62 0.30 20.32
C ALA A 141 -18.53 -0.37 19.26
N PHE A 142 -19.84 -0.13 19.33
CA PHE A 142 -20.81 -0.64 18.36
C PHE A 142 -20.57 -0.09 16.95
N GLU A 143 -20.33 1.20 16.81
CA GLU A 143 -20.04 1.81 15.51
C GLU A 143 -18.73 1.31 14.89
N ARG A 144 -17.67 1.10 15.71
CA ARG A 144 -16.42 0.51 15.24
C ARG A 144 -16.60 -0.96 14.83
N ALA A 145 -17.35 -1.73 15.63
CA ALA A 145 -17.67 -3.11 15.29
C ALA A 145 -18.53 -3.20 14.02
N GLY A 146 -19.52 -2.30 13.86
CA GLY A 146 -20.31 -2.20 12.63
C GLY A 146 -19.48 -1.85 11.41
N THR A 147 -18.52 -0.92 11.54
CA THR A 147 -17.58 -0.58 10.46
C THR A 147 -16.71 -1.79 10.11
N GLY A 148 -16.15 -2.47 11.10
CA GLY A 148 -15.35 -3.69 10.89
C GLY A 148 -16.18 -4.82 10.26
N GLY A 149 -17.41 -5.03 10.72
CA GLY A 149 -18.33 -6.01 10.14
C GLY A 149 -18.71 -5.71 8.70
N ALA A 150 -18.93 -4.43 8.36
CA ALA A 150 -19.20 -4.04 6.97
C ALA A 150 -17.99 -4.29 6.05
N VAL A 151 -16.77 -3.96 6.51
CA VAL A 151 -15.55 -4.27 5.77
C VAL A 151 -15.40 -5.78 5.60
N ALA A 152 -15.59 -6.56 6.67
CA ALA A 152 -15.51 -8.03 6.61
C ALA A 152 -16.56 -8.62 5.64
N ALA A 153 -17.79 -8.09 5.64
CA ALA A 153 -18.83 -8.53 4.71
C ALA A 153 -18.47 -8.25 3.25
N VAL A 154 -17.98 -7.04 2.94
CA VAL A 154 -17.49 -6.70 1.59
C VAL A 154 -16.32 -7.59 1.21
N ALA A 155 -15.41 -7.82 2.13
CA ALA A 155 -14.27 -8.70 1.97
C ALA A 155 -14.67 -10.13 1.61
N VAL A 156 -15.66 -10.69 2.28
CA VAL A 156 -16.19 -12.03 1.98
C VAL A 156 -16.90 -12.04 0.62
N ILE A 157 -17.75 -11.05 0.34
CA ILE A 157 -18.52 -10.97 -0.91
C ILE A 157 -17.58 -10.86 -2.13
N VAL A 158 -16.51 -10.04 -2.03
CA VAL A 158 -15.56 -9.83 -3.13
C VAL A 158 -14.45 -10.88 -3.11
N GLY A 159 -13.90 -11.15 -1.93
CA GLY A 159 -12.74 -12.04 -1.76
C GLY A 159 -13.07 -13.51 -2.02
N TYR A 160 -14.22 -14.01 -1.58
CA TYR A 160 -14.57 -15.43 -1.74
C TYR A 160 -14.59 -15.86 -3.22
N PRO A 161 -15.36 -15.21 -4.13
CA PRO A 161 -15.36 -15.60 -5.52
C PRO A 161 -14.02 -15.40 -6.22
N THR A 162 -13.23 -14.43 -5.76
CA THR A 162 -11.91 -14.11 -6.33
C THR A 162 -10.83 -15.10 -5.90
N LEU A 163 -10.87 -15.54 -4.64
CA LEU A 163 -9.88 -16.45 -4.06
C LEU A 163 -10.23 -17.94 -4.24
N LYS A 164 -11.49 -18.26 -4.50
CA LYS A 164 -11.92 -19.66 -4.74
C LYS A 164 -11.13 -20.31 -5.88
N PRO A 165 -10.91 -19.72 -7.05
CA PRO A 165 -10.05 -20.27 -8.09
C PRO A 165 -8.60 -20.46 -7.63
N VAL A 166 -8.06 -19.50 -6.88
CA VAL A 166 -6.68 -19.54 -6.35
C VAL A 166 -6.49 -20.75 -5.42
N ALA A 167 -7.44 -20.97 -4.50
CA ALA A 167 -7.39 -22.08 -3.57
C ALA A 167 -7.60 -23.45 -4.22
N ALA A 168 -8.16 -23.50 -5.43
CA ALA A 168 -8.38 -24.74 -6.16
C ALA A 168 -7.15 -25.23 -6.96
N ILE A 169 -6.13 -24.39 -7.13
CA ILE A 169 -4.90 -24.73 -7.86
C ILE A 169 -3.96 -25.46 -6.93
N PRO A 170 -3.54 -26.70 -7.27
CA PRO A 170 -2.49 -27.40 -6.51
C PRO A 170 -1.18 -26.60 -6.56
N ALA A 171 -0.67 -26.21 -5.41
CA ALA A 171 0.59 -25.47 -5.28
C ALA A 171 1.38 -25.98 -4.06
N PRO A 172 2.70 -25.74 -3.99
CA PRO A 172 3.52 -26.03 -2.82
C PRO A 172 2.93 -25.39 -1.55
N PRO A 173 3.10 -26.01 -0.36
CA PRO A 173 2.48 -25.51 0.88
C PRO A 173 2.77 -24.05 1.22
N LEU A 174 4.00 -23.58 0.98
CA LEU A 174 4.38 -22.18 1.23
C LEU A 174 3.66 -21.22 0.27
N GLU A 175 3.56 -21.58 -1.00
CA GLU A 175 2.85 -20.80 -2.00
C GLU A 175 1.35 -20.71 -1.67
N THR A 176 0.73 -21.85 -1.35
CA THR A 176 -0.67 -21.91 -0.89
C THR A 176 -0.88 -21.03 0.34
N PHE A 177 0.03 -21.11 1.32
CA PHE A 177 -0.02 -20.25 2.51
C PHE A 177 0.01 -18.76 2.15
N LEU A 178 0.96 -18.34 1.33
CA LEU A 178 1.10 -16.93 0.95
C LEU A 178 -0.08 -16.44 0.11
N ASN A 179 -0.57 -17.24 -0.82
CA ASN A 179 -1.75 -16.93 -1.63
C ASN A 179 -3.02 -16.68 -0.79
N VAL A 180 -3.11 -17.27 0.40
CA VAL A 180 -4.21 -17.02 1.35
C VAL A 180 -3.84 -15.89 2.34
N ALA A 181 -2.60 -15.85 2.81
CA ALA A 181 -2.17 -14.93 3.84
C ALA A 181 -2.22 -13.47 3.38
N TYR A 182 -1.77 -13.16 2.16
CA TYR A 182 -1.80 -11.80 1.62
C TYR A 182 -3.22 -11.21 1.61
N PRO A 183 -4.22 -11.81 0.96
CA PRO A 183 -5.58 -11.28 0.99
C PRO A 183 -6.16 -11.16 2.39
N VAL A 184 -5.89 -12.12 3.29
CA VAL A 184 -6.36 -12.05 4.68
C VAL A 184 -5.73 -10.88 5.43
N LEU A 185 -4.44 -10.63 5.25
CA LEU A 185 -3.73 -9.51 5.88
C LEU A 185 -4.17 -8.16 5.31
N ASP A 186 -4.41 -8.09 4.00
CA ASP A 186 -4.97 -6.89 3.37
C ASP A 186 -6.33 -6.54 3.95
N LEU A 187 -7.20 -7.52 4.07
CA LEU A 187 -8.50 -7.34 4.69
C LEU A 187 -8.38 -6.92 6.16
N ALA A 188 -7.43 -7.49 6.90
CA ALA A 188 -7.14 -7.08 8.26
C ALA A 188 -6.68 -5.61 8.34
N VAL A 189 -5.90 -5.14 7.36
CA VAL A 189 -5.48 -3.73 7.24
C VAL A 189 -6.66 -2.82 6.91
N LEU A 190 -7.60 -3.25 6.06
CA LEU A 190 -8.73 -2.42 5.66
C LEU A 190 -9.69 -2.09 6.83
N VAL A 191 -9.75 -2.94 7.86
CA VAL A 191 -10.59 -2.67 9.04
C VAL A 191 -10.16 -1.40 9.79
N PRO A 192 -8.92 -1.27 10.30
CA PRO A 192 -8.48 -0.03 10.95
C PRO A 192 -8.40 1.14 9.95
N VAL A 193 -8.14 0.89 8.66
CA VAL A 193 -8.22 1.89 7.60
C VAL A 193 -9.61 2.51 7.52
N ALA A 194 -10.67 1.71 7.48
CA ALA A 194 -12.04 2.22 7.43
C ALA A 194 -12.42 3.01 8.69
N ILE A 195 -11.97 2.58 9.88
CA ILE A 195 -12.17 3.32 11.13
C ILE A 195 -11.44 4.67 11.08
N LEU A 196 -10.18 4.70 10.63
CA LEU A 196 -9.41 5.93 10.48
C LEU A 196 -9.99 6.85 9.41
N LEU A 197 -10.51 6.31 8.31
CA LEU A 197 -11.21 7.10 7.31
C LEU A 197 -12.42 7.83 7.92
N ARG A 198 -13.20 7.15 8.74
CA ARG A 198 -14.33 7.74 9.44
C ARG A 198 -13.91 8.89 10.38
N ILE A 199 -12.76 8.75 11.05
CA ILE A 199 -12.16 9.82 11.85
C ILE A 199 -11.68 10.95 10.93
N ALA A 200 -10.97 10.61 9.86
CA ALA A 200 -10.34 11.56 8.95
C ALA A 200 -11.35 12.44 8.20
N VAL A 201 -12.56 11.90 7.88
CA VAL A 201 -13.64 12.67 7.23
C VAL A 201 -14.04 13.91 8.06
N ARG A 202 -13.90 13.88 9.37
CA ARG A 202 -14.17 15.03 10.25
C ARG A 202 -13.16 16.18 10.10
N PHE A 203 -11.98 15.89 9.53
CA PHE A 203 -10.94 16.87 9.17
C PHE A 203 -10.99 17.27 7.69
N ARG A 204 -12.08 16.91 7.00
CA ARG A 204 -12.22 17.15 5.55
C ARG A 204 -11.95 18.61 5.20
N GLY A 205 -11.12 18.84 4.19
CA GLY A 205 -10.68 20.17 3.78
C GLY A 205 -9.39 20.67 4.43
N GLY A 206 -8.94 20.03 5.55
CA GLY A 206 -7.67 20.36 6.22
C GLY A 206 -6.48 19.53 5.74
N GLU A 207 -5.28 19.92 6.14
CA GLU A 207 -4.05 19.21 5.77
C GLU A 207 -3.98 17.81 6.41
N VAL A 208 -4.50 17.63 7.63
CA VAL A 208 -4.59 16.32 8.30
C VAL A 208 -5.43 15.33 7.50
N TRP A 209 -6.51 15.81 6.85
CA TRP A 209 -7.30 15.01 5.93
C TRP A 209 -6.44 14.45 4.78
N LYS A 210 -5.60 15.27 4.16
CA LYS A 210 -4.74 14.84 3.04
C LYS A 210 -3.76 13.74 3.44
N VAL A 211 -3.23 13.81 4.67
CA VAL A 211 -2.35 12.77 5.22
C VAL A 211 -3.06 11.41 5.24
N TRP A 212 -4.21 11.36 5.92
CA TRP A 212 -4.93 10.11 6.08
C TRP A 212 -5.58 9.64 4.78
N ALA A 213 -6.15 10.55 3.98
CA ALA A 213 -6.71 10.20 2.68
C ALA A 213 -5.66 9.55 1.76
N GLY A 214 -4.42 10.08 1.74
CA GLY A 214 -3.33 9.49 0.98
C GLY A 214 -2.94 8.09 1.46
N LEU A 215 -2.72 7.93 2.79
CA LEU A 215 -2.39 6.62 3.37
C LEU A 215 -3.51 5.59 3.12
N LEU A 216 -4.76 5.98 3.37
CA LEU A 216 -5.91 5.09 3.26
C LEU A 216 -6.18 4.70 1.81
N ALA A 217 -6.11 5.65 0.87
CA ALA A 217 -6.22 5.36 -0.55
C ALA A 217 -5.12 4.39 -1.02
N GLY A 218 -3.89 4.60 -0.53
CA GLY A 218 -2.77 3.72 -0.85
C GLY A 218 -2.99 2.29 -0.36
N PHE A 219 -3.43 2.08 0.87
CA PHE A 219 -3.72 0.74 1.39
C PHE A 219 -4.88 0.06 0.64
N VAL A 220 -5.93 0.81 0.27
CA VAL A 220 -7.03 0.26 -0.55
C VAL A 220 -6.52 -0.17 -1.93
N LEU A 221 -5.72 0.67 -2.59
CA LEU A 221 -5.14 0.34 -3.89
C LEU A 221 -4.18 -0.85 -3.83
N MET A 222 -3.41 -0.97 -2.73
CA MET A 222 -2.54 -2.12 -2.49
C MET A 222 -3.35 -3.41 -2.37
N CYS A 223 -4.40 -3.41 -1.55
CA CYS A 223 -5.30 -4.55 -1.41
C CYS A 223 -5.96 -4.95 -2.76
N ILE A 224 -6.39 -3.97 -3.57
CA ILE A 224 -6.89 -4.24 -4.91
C ILE A 224 -5.81 -4.88 -5.79
N GLY A 225 -4.57 -4.38 -5.72
CA GLY A 225 -3.42 -4.92 -6.46
C GLY A 225 -3.14 -6.38 -6.11
N ASP A 226 -3.14 -6.73 -4.81
CA ASP A 226 -2.87 -8.08 -4.32
C ASP A 226 -3.99 -9.07 -4.70
N ILE A 227 -5.25 -8.64 -4.61
CA ILE A 227 -6.40 -9.43 -5.07
C ILE A 227 -6.32 -9.66 -6.58
N LEU A 228 -6.01 -8.63 -7.37
CA LEU A 228 -5.86 -8.75 -8.82
C LEU A 228 -4.68 -9.66 -9.17
N PHE A 229 -3.54 -9.53 -8.50
CA PHE A 229 -2.39 -10.40 -8.70
C PHE A 229 -2.77 -11.88 -8.53
N ALA A 230 -3.34 -12.25 -7.39
CA ALA A 230 -3.73 -13.62 -7.11
C ALA A 230 -4.79 -14.13 -8.11
N HIS A 231 -5.80 -13.33 -8.42
CA HIS A 231 -6.89 -13.72 -9.30
C HIS A 231 -6.44 -13.87 -10.76
N LEU A 232 -5.69 -12.91 -11.30
CA LEU A 232 -5.23 -12.94 -12.69
C LEU A 232 -4.19 -14.05 -12.89
N ALA A 233 -3.32 -14.31 -11.90
CA ALA A 233 -2.40 -15.43 -11.93
C ALA A 233 -3.17 -16.77 -11.99
N ALA A 234 -4.23 -16.94 -11.17
CA ALA A 234 -5.07 -18.12 -11.19
C ALA A 234 -5.82 -18.35 -12.51
N LEU A 235 -6.14 -17.26 -13.24
CA LEU A 235 -6.78 -17.31 -14.55
C LEU A 235 -5.78 -17.42 -15.73
N GLY A 236 -4.47 -17.41 -15.47
CA GLY A 236 -3.44 -17.39 -16.50
C GLY A 236 -3.42 -16.11 -17.35
N ARG A 237 -3.94 -14.99 -16.83
CA ARG A 237 -4.10 -13.71 -17.54
C ARG A 237 -2.87 -12.81 -17.38
N ALA A 238 -1.72 -13.30 -17.82
CA ALA A 238 -0.47 -12.53 -17.83
C ALA A 238 -0.52 -11.25 -18.71
N ASP A 239 -1.45 -11.18 -19.66
CA ASP A 239 -1.72 -10.01 -20.49
C ASP A 239 -2.19 -8.79 -19.65
N LEU A 240 -2.78 -9.01 -18.48
CA LEU A 240 -3.26 -7.99 -17.56
C LEU A 240 -2.29 -7.65 -16.41
N ASP A 241 -1.11 -8.28 -16.37
CA ASP A 241 -0.07 -7.96 -15.38
C ASP A 241 0.28 -6.45 -15.30
N PRO A 242 0.30 -5.68 -16.40
CA PRO A 242 0.51 -4.24 -16.34
C PRO A 242 -0.48 -3.49 -15.46
N LEU A 243 -1.72 -3.96 -15.34
CA LEU A 243 -2.73 -3.36 -14.47
C LEU A 243 -2.32 -3.46 -12.99
N ILE A 244 -1.77 -4.60 -12.59
CA ILE A 244 -1.27 -4.85 -11.24
C ILE A 244 -0.15 -3.86 -10.90
N HIS A 245 0.79 -3.66 -11.83
CA HIS A 245 1.86 -2.69 -11.66
C HIS A 245 1.34 -1.25 -11.52
N VAL A 246 0.33 -0.86 -12.28
CA VAL A 246 -0.35 0.44 -12.16
C VAL A 246 -0.93 0.61 -10.76
N MET A 247 -1.63 -0.41 -10.22
CA MET A 247 -2.20 -0.36 -8.88
C MET A 247 -1.12 -0.14 -7.82
N TYR A 248 -0.02 -0.89 -7.86
CA TYR A 248 1.07 -0.73 -6.87
C TYR A 248 1.79 0.61 -6.99
N ILE A 249 2.05 1.12 -8.20
CA ILE A 249 2.68 2.44 -8.36
C ILE A 249 1.79 3.53 -7.74
N LEU A 250 0.50 3.52 -8.04
CA LEU A 250 -0.45 4.48 -7.49
C LEU A 250 -0.62 4.32 -5.97
N ALA A 251 -0.64 3.09 -5.47
CA ALA A 251 -0.72 2.79 -4.04
C ALA A 251 0.47 3.39 -3.29
N TYR A 252 1.68 3.12 -3.75
CA TYR A 252 2.89 3.60 -3.08
C TYR A 252 3.08 5.10 -3.21
N ALA A 253 2.67 5.70 -4.35
CA ALA A 253 2.64 7.14 -4.51
C ALA A 253 1.67 7.81 -3.52
N ALA A 254 0.47 7.25 -3.33
CA ALA A 254 -0.51 7.76 -2.39
C ALA A 254 -0.02 7.64 -0.93
N ILE A 255 0.56 6.50 -0.55
CA ILE A 255 1.19 6.29 0.77
C ILE A 255 2.31 7.30 0.99
N ALA A 256 3.21 7.45 0.01
CA ALA A 256 4.33 8.39 0.09
C ALA A 256 3.84 9.83 0.25
N ARG A 257 2.82 10.22 -0.52
CA ARG A 257 2.22 11.56 -0.42
C ARG A 257 1.60 11.80 0.95
N GLY A 258 0.88 10.82 1.48
CA GLY A 258 0.29 10.89 2.82
C GLY A 258 1.37 11.04 3.91
N ALA A 259 2.39 10.17 3.89
CA ALA A 259 3.49 10.22 4.86
C ALA A 259 4.28 11.54 4.78
N LEU A 260 4.57 12.02 3.55
CA LEU A 260 5.27 13.29 3.36
C LEU A 260 4.40 14.47 3.83
N GLY A 261 3.09 14.40 3.65
CA GLY A 261 2.14 15.40 4.18
C GLY A 261 2.25 15.54 5.69
N GLN A 262 2.29 14.43 6.42
CA GLN A 262 2.49 14.46 7.87
C GLN A 262 3.82 15.11 8.27
N TYR A 263 4.90 14.75 7.58
CA TYR A 263 6.20 15.35 7.87
C TYR A 263 6.23 16.86 7.59
N GLN A 264 5.53 17.31 6.55
CA GLN A 264 5.41 18.73 6.21
C GLN A 264 4.57 19.52 7.22
N LEU A 265 3.55 18.88 7.84
CA LEU A 265 2.71 19.50 8.87
C LEU A 265 3.45 19.74 10.19
N LEU A 266 4.51 18.99 10.45
CA LEU A 266 5.28 19.09 11.70
C LEU A 266 6.50 20.03 11.58
N LYS A 267 6.75 20.56 10.38
CA LYS A 267 7.79 21.59 10.11
C LYS A 267 7.23 22.99 10.13
#